data_1c2f995a1121f30875251d7c406d38b1
#
_entry.id   1c2f995a1121f30875251d7c406d38b1
#
_cell.length_a   1.000
_cell.length_b   1.000
_cell.length_c   1.000
_cell.angle_alpha   90.00
_cell.angle_beta   90.00
_cell.angle_gamma   90.00
#
_symmetry.space_group_name_H-M   'P 1'
#
loop_
_entity.id
_entity.type
_entity.pdbx_description
1 polymer ?
#
loop_
_entity_poly.entity_id
_entity_poly.type
_entity_poly.pdbx_seq_one_letter_code
_entity_poly.pdbx_strand_id
1 'polypeptide(L)'
;MESTGELILRLALAAFLGGLIGAEREYRAKVAGVRTHLLVALGAALMMIVSRDGFGGVGDPSRVASQIVSGIGFLGAGAIIVQKHVVHGLTTAAGIWVSAGIGMAVAAGLYMVSLATTIFALVGLEAFDVLVNKLK
;
A
#
# COMPACT_ATOMS: atom_id res chain seq x y z
N MET A 1 -24.49 -8.80 2.19
CA MET A 1 -23.46 -8.99 1.14
C MET A 1 -23.37 -7.71 0.30
N GLU A 2 -22.18 -7.22 0.12
CA GLU A 2 -21.95 -6.00 -0.66
C GLU A 2 -22.17 -6.28 -2.15
N SER A 3 -22.63 -5.25 -2.88
CA SER A 3 -22.87 -5.40 -4.32
C SER A 3 -21.54 -5.48 -5.08
N THR A 4 -21.57 -6.12 -6.24
CA THR A 4 -20.40 -6.19 -7.14
C THR A 4 -19.89 -4.79 -7.49
N GLY A 5 -20.81 -3.84 -7.73
CA GLY A 5 -20.46 -2.45 -8.01
C GLY A 5 -19.70 -1.78 -6.88
N GLU A 6 -20.09 -2.03 -5.64
CA GLU A 6 -19.40 -1.50 -4.46
C GLU A 6 -17.98 -2.10 -4.33
N LEU A 7 -17.83 -3.39 -4.55
CA LEU A 7 -16.52 -4.03 -4.51
C LEU A 7 -15.59 -3.48 -5.60
N ILE A 8 -16.11 -3.24 -6.81
CA ILE A 8 -15.35 -2.62 -7.90
C ILE A 8 -14.91 -1.20 -7.52
N LEU A 9 -15.80 -0.41 -6.89
CA LEU A 9 -15.44 0.93 -6.42
C LEU A 9 -14.34 0.89 -5.36
N ARG A 10 -14.35 -0.09 -4.46
CA ARG A 10 -13.28 -0.28 -3.50
C ARG A 10 -11.95 -0.60 -4.17
N LEU A 11 -11.95 -1.45 -5.17
CA LEU A 11 -10.75 -1.74 -5.96
C LEU A 11 -10.21 -0.48 -6.63
N ALA A 12 -11.08 0.32 -7.24
CA ALA A 12 -10.70 1.58 -7.88
C ALA A 12 -10.14 2.58 -6.87
N LEU A 13 -10.76 2.72 -5.71
CA LEU A 13 -10.29 3.61 -4.65
C LEU A 13 -8.94 3.16 -4.09
N ALA A 14 -8.75 1.86 -3.86
CA ALA A 14 -7.46 1.31 -3.43
C ALA A 14 -6.36 1.63 -4.43
N ALA A 15 -6.61 1.40 -5.72
CA ALA A 15 -5.67 1.73 -6.79
C ALA A 15 -5.34 3.22 -6.81
N PHE A 16 -6.35 4.07 -6.66
CA PHE A 16 -6.16 5.53 -6.64
C PHE A 16 -5.31 5.98 -5.46
N LEU A 17 -5.60 5.53 -4.25
CA LEU A 17 -4.84 5.91 -3.06
C LEU A 17 -3.40 5.41 -3.11
N GLY A 18 -3.19 4.16 -3.53
CA GLY A 18 -1.84 3.63 -3.76
C GLY A 18 -1.10 4.41 -4.85
N GLY A 19 -1.81 4.79 -5.92
CA GLY A 19 -1.29 5.61 -6.99
C GLY A 19 -0.83 6.99 -6.53
N LEU A 20 -1.51 7.60 -5.57
CA LEU A 20 -1.10 8.90 -4.98
C LEU A 20 0.26 8.79 -4.28
N ILE A 21 0.44 7.74 -3.48
CA ILE A 21 1.75 7.49 -2.83
C ILE A 21 2.81 7.23 -3.89
N GLY A 22 2.49 6.42 -4.89
CA GLY A 22 3.39 6.14 -6.00
C GLY A 22 3.75 7.37 -6.81
N ALA A 23 2.82 8.31 -7.00
CA ALA A 23 3.06 9.57 -7.70
C ALA A 23 4.09 10.43 -6.97
N GLU A 24 4.00 10.52 -5.65
CA GLU A 24 5.01 11.19 -4.83
C GLU A 24 6.37 10.51 -4.99
N ARG A 25 6.42 9.18 -4.91
CA ARG A 25 7.65 8.41 -5.06
C ARG A 25 8.26 8.58 -6.45
N GLU A 26 7.46 8.60 -7.50
CA GLU A 26 7.92 8.80 -8.87
C GLU A 26 8.43 10.23 -9.08
N TYR A 27 7.75 11.22 -8.53
CA TYR A 27 8.20 12.62 -8.55
C TYR A 27 9.57 12.78 -7.87
N ARG A 28 9.83 12.03 -6.80
CA ARG A 28 11.11 12.01 -6.09
C ARG A 28 12.15 11.08 -6.73
N ALA A 29 11.85 10.52 -7.91
CA ALA A 29 12.74 9.59 -8.64
C ALA A 29 13.17 8.36 -7.82
N LYS A 30 12.25 7.83 -7.00
CA LYS A 30 12.49 6.60 -6.24
C LYS A 30 12.23 5.37 -7.13
N VAL A 31 12.77 4.22 -6.71
CA VAL A 31 12.75 2.98 -7.50
C VAL A 31 11.33 2.51 -7.81
N ALA A 32 10.43 2.54 -6.81
CA ALA A 32 9.04 2.14 -6.96
C ALA A 32 8.17 3.39 -7.09
N GLY A 33 7.49 3.51 -8.22
CA GLY A 33 6.63 4.65 -8.56
C GLY A 33 5.14 4.33 -8.57
N VAL A 34 4.39 5.02 -9.44
CA VAL A 34 2.93 4.92 -9.53
C VAL A 34 2.48 3.49 -9.78
N ARG A 35 3.05 2.83 -10.76
CA ARG A 35 2.63 1.47 -11.15
C ARG A 35 2.75 0.49 -10.01
N THR A 36 3.88 0.50 -9.32
CA THR A 36 4.16 -0.42 -8.22
C THR A 36 3.18 -0.22 -7.06
N HIS A 37 3.03 1.02 -6.60
CA HIS A 37 2.17 1.32 -5.45
C HIS A 37 0.68 1.11 -5.78
N LEU A 38 0.26 1.47 -6.99
CA LEU A 38 -1.10 1.22 -7.47
C LEU A 38 -1.41 -0.27 -7.49
N LEU A 39 -0.53 -1.09 -8.08
CA LEU A 39 -0.74 -2.53 -8.17
C LEU A 39 -0.69 -3.20 -6.79
N VAL A 40 0.18 -2.75 -5.91
CA VAL A 40 0.26 -3.27 -4.54
C VAL A 40 -1.05 -3.01 -3.79
N ALA A 41 -1.54 -1.78 -3.82
CA ALA A 41 -2.80 -1.44 -3.13
C ALA A 41 -4.00 -2.17 -3.77
N LEU A 42 -4.06 -2.22 -5.09
CA LEU A 42 -5.10 -2.93 -5.83
C LEU A 42 -5.09 -4.43 -5.50
N GLY A 43 -3.92 -5.05 -5.56
CA GLY A 43 -3.77 -6.48 -5.26
C GLY A 43 -4.12 -6.80 -3.81
N ALA A 44 -3.69 -5.97 -2.86
CA ALA A 44 -4.03 -6.15 -1.45
C ALA A 44 -5.54 -6.03 -1.22
N ALA A 45 -6.20 -5.07 -1.86
CA ALA A 45 -7.65 -4.92 -1.79
C ALA A 45 -8.36 -6.14 -2.38
N LEU A 46 -7.92 -6.63 -3.52
CA LEU A 46 -8.48 -7.83 -4.15
C LEU A 46 -8.36 -9.05 -3.24
N MET A 47 -7.16 -9.29 -2.70
CA MET A 47 -6.93 -10.44 -1.81
C MET A 47 -7.74 -10.33 -0.52
N MET A 48 -7.92 -9.12 0.00
CA MET A 48 -8.77 -8.89 1.17
C MET A 48 -10.24 -9.22 0.89
N ILE A 49 -10.76 -8.81 -0.27
CA ILE A 49 -12.11 -9.15 -0.72
C ILE A 49 -12.26 -10.67 -0.85
N VAL A 50 -11.29 -11.33 -1.49
CA VAL A 50 -11.29 -12.79 -1.63
C VAL A 50 -11.28 -13.47 -0.26
N SER A 51 -10.48 -12.97 0.67
CA SER A 51 -10.38 -13.53 2.03
C SER A 51 -11.73 -13.48 2.75
N ARG A 52 -12.45 -12.38 2.60
CA ARG A 52 -13.72 -12.15 3.28
C ARG A 52 -14.90 -12.84 2.58
N ASP A 53 -14.97 -12.72 1.27
CA ASP A 53 -16.19 -13.04 0.51
C ASP A 53 -16.02 -14.26 -0.42
N GLY A 54 -14.80 -14.65 -0.73
CA GLY A 54 -14.52 -15.66 -1.77
C GLY A 54 -14.82 -17.11 -1.39
N PHE A 55 -14.99 -17.38 -0.10
CA PHE A 55 -15.14 -18.77 0.39
C PHE A 55 -16.53 -19.07 0.97
N GLY A 56 -17.54 -18.29 0.58
CA GLY A 56 -18.92 -18.55 0.97
C GLY A 56 -19.19 -18.46 2.48
N GLY A 57 -18.39 -17.70 3.21
CA GLY A 57 -18.53 -17.59 4.67
C GLY A 57 -18.00 -18.78 5.47
N VAL A 58 -17.32 -19.71 4.81
CA VAL A 58 -16.70 -20.86 5.47
C VAL A 58 -15.21 -20.54 5.77
N GLY A 59 -14.82 -20.75 7.01
CA GLY A 59 -13.45 -20.52 7.46
C GLY A 59 -13.21 -19.15 8.06
N ASP A 60 -11.97 -18.88 8.40
CA ASP A 60 -11.54 -17.63 9.04
C ASP A 60 -11.29 -16.55 7.96
N PRO A 61 -12.05 -15.44 7.97
CA PRO A 61 -11.89 -14.39 6.97
C PRO A 61 -10.56 -13.64 7.07
N SER A 62 -9.77 -13.84 8.12
CA SER A 62 -8.46 -13.21 8.26
C SER A 62 -7.31 -14.02 7.67
N ARG A 63 -7.53 -15.26 7.25
CA ARG A 63 -6.43 -16.15 6.83
C ARG A 63 -5.68 -15.63 5.60
N VAL A 64 -6.37 -15.31 4.52
CA VAL A 64 -5.72 -14.74 3.32
C VAL A 64 -5.20 -13.33 3.64
N ALA A 65 -5.98 -12.56 4.43
CA ALA A 65 -5.59 -11.21 4.83
C ALA A 65 -4.25 -11.20 5.58
N SER A 66 -4.03 -12.15 6.49
CA SER A 66 -2.76 -12.24 7.22
C SER A 66 -1.57 -12.51 6.28
N GLN A 67 -1.79 -13.25 5.19
CA GLN A 67 -0.76 -13.52 4.19
C GLN A 67 -0.40 -12.30 3.35
N ILE A 68 -1.30 -11.33 3.22
CA ILE A 68 -0.99 -10.06 2.54
C ILE A 68 0.13 -9.34 3.30
N VAL A 69 -0.02 -9.22 4.62
CA VAL A 69 0.94 -8.51 5.48
C VAL A 69 2.35 -9.13 5.38
N SER A 70 2.43 -10.46 5.39
CA SER A 70 3.70 -11.19 5.25
C SER A 70 4.21 -11.18 3.81
N GLY A 71 3.33 -11.42 2.84
CA GLY A 71 3.69 -11.56 1.44
C GLY A 71 4.22 -10.26 0.83
N ILE A 72 3.64 -9.13 1.20
CA ILE A 72 4.10 -7.85 0.70
C ILE A 72 5.49 -7.49 1.24
N GLY A 73 5.87 -8.05 2.38
CA GLY A 73 7.23 -7.93 2.90
C GLY A 73 8.29 -8.47 1.93
N PHE A 74 7.96 -9.51 1.17
CA PHE A 74 8.84 -10.05 0.13
C PHE A 74 9.09 -9.03 -0.99
N LEU A 75 8.03 -8.37 -1.49
CA LEU A 75 8.16 -7.32 -2.49
C LEU A 75 8.92 -6.11 -1.93
N GLY A 76 8.61 -5.72 -0.70
CA GLY A 76 9.31 -4.64 -0.02
C GLY A 76 10.81 -4.93 0.13
N ALA A 77 11.15 -6.15 0.54
CA ALA A 77 12.54 -6.58 0.65
C ALA A 77 13.26 -6.51 -0.69
N GLY A 78 12.56 -6.79 -1.79
CA GLY A 78 13.12 -6.65 -3.14
C GLY A 78 13.54 -5.23 -3.51
N ALA A 79 13.00 -4.22 -2.84
CA ALA A 79 13.37 -2.81 -3.04
C ALA A 79 14.54 -2.37 -2.16
N ILE A 80 14.98 -3.20 -1.23
CA ILE A 80 16.09 -2.88 -0.31
C ILE A 80 17.40 -3.37 -0.92
N ILE A 81 18.36 -2.47 -1.05
CA ILE A 81 19.66 -2.75 -1.62
C ILE A 81 20.75 -2.34 -0.62
N VAL A 82 21.66 -3.25 -0.35
CA VAL A 82 22.86 -2.97 0.46
C VAL A 82 24.04 -2.81 -0.49
N GLN A 83 24.67 -1.65 -0.47
CA GLN A 83 25.79 -1.32 -1.34
C GLN A 83 26.83 -0.50 -0.55
N LYS A 84 28.07 -0.95 -0.52
CA LYS A 84 29.18 -0.28 0.18
C LYS A 84 28.86 0.06 1.65
N HIS A 85 28.25 -0.89 2.38
CA HIS A 85 27.79 -0.76 3.77
C HIS A 85 26.66 0.27 3.99
N VAL A 86 26.05 0.77 2.90
CA VAL A 86 24.88 1.67 2.97
C VAL A 86 23.63 0.93 2.51
N VAL A 87 22.55 1.07 3.27
CA VAL A 87 21.26 0.47 2.95
C VAL A 87 20.41 1.49 2.21
N HIS A 88 19.95 1.12 1.03
CA HIS A 88 19.05 1.94 0.19
C HIS A 88 17.68 1.27 0.08
N GLY A 89 16.64 2.07 -0.08
CA GLY A 89 15.30 1.57 -0.39
C GLY A 89 14.44 1.22 0.81
N LEU A 90 14.85 1.53 2.05
CA LEU A 90 14.04 1.28 3.24
C LEU A 90 12.72 2.05 3.22
N THR A 91 12.74 3.33 2.86
CA THR A 91 11.53 4.15 2.76
C THR A 91 10.64 3.64 1.63
N THR A 92 11.21 3.24 0.49
CA THR A 92 10.47 2.63 -0.61
C THR A 92 9.78 1.34 -0.16
N ALA A 93 10.50 0.46 0.54
CA ALA A 93 9.93 -0.78 1.08
C ALA A 93 8.79 -0.51 2.06
N ALA A 94 8.98 0.46 2.96
CA ALA A 94 7.94 0.88 3.91
C ALA A 94 6.71 1.44 3.18
N GLY A 95 6.92 2.23 2.13
CA GLY A 95 5.82 2.78 1.30
C GLY A 95 5.03 1.69 0.60
N ILE A 96 5.68 0.65 0.08
CA ILE A 96 5.03 -0.51 -0.53
C ILE A 96 4.16 -1.22 0.53
N TRP A 97 4.70 -1.44 1.72
CA TRP A 97 4.00 -2.09 2.82
C TRP A 97 2.76 -1.30 3.27
N VAL A 98 2.90 0.01 3.44
CA VAL A 98 1.78 0.92 3.78
C VAL A 98 0.72 0.93 2.68
N SER A 99 1.12 0.93 1.40
CA SER A 99 0.18 0.89 0.27
C SER A 99 -0.66 -0.38 0.29
N ALA A 100 -0.09 -1.52 0.66
CA ALA A 100 -0.85 -2.75 0.86
C ALA A 100 -1.86 -2.60 1.99
N GLY A 101 -1.47 -2.02 3.12
CA GLY A 101 -2.35 -1.75 4.24
C GLY A 101 -3.52 -0.82 3.88
N ILE A 102 -3.26 0.20 3.07
CA ILE A 102 -4.30 1.11 2.55
C ILE A 102 -5.31 0.33 1.71
N GLY A 103 -4.84 -0.54 0.81
CA GLY A 103 -5.71 -1.39 0.01
C GLY A 103 -6.57 -2.32 0.85
N MET A 104 -5.99 -2.93 1.88
CA MET A 104 -6.71 -3.77 2.84
C MET A 104 -7.80 -2.98 3.57
N ALA A 105 -7.48 -1.78 4.03
CA ALA A 105 -8.41 -0.92 4.76
C ALA A 105 -9.60 -0.51 3.88
N VAL A 106 -9.35 -0.12 2.63
CA VAL A 106 -10.41 0.20 1.67
C VAL A 106 -11.33 -1.00 1.46
N ALA A 107 -10.75 -2.17 1.22
CA ALA A 107 -11.51 -3.39 0.98
C ALA A 107 -12.33 -3.82 2.21
N ALA A 108 -11.85 -3.50 3.42
CA ALA A 108 -12.58 -3.74 4.66
C ALA A 108 -13.66 -2.69 4.96
N GLY A 109 -13.82 -1.68 4.11
CA GLY A 109 -14.79 -0.60 4.31
C GLY A 109 -14.32 0.52 5.24
N LEU A 110 -13.05 0.52 5.61
CA LEU A 110 -12.46 1.53 6.49
C LEU A 110 -11.96 2.74 5.68
N TYR A 111 -12.88 3.40 4.99
CA TYR A 111 -12.57 4.46 4.02
C TYR A 111 -11.85 5.65 4.65
N MET A 112 -12.36 6.13 5.79
CA MET A 112 -11.74 7.28 6.48
C MET A 112 -10.36 6.95 7.02
N VAL A 113 -10.17 5.73 7.51
CA VAL A 113 -8.85 5.24 7.98
C VAL A 113 -7.87 5.17 6.82
N SER A 114 -8.30 4.63 5.67
CA SER A 114 -7.44 4.52 4.49
C SER A 114 -7.06 5.90 3.93
N LEU A 115 -8.02 6.83 3.89
CA LEU A 115 -7.78 8.20 3.44
C LEU A 115 -6.82 8.92 4.40
N ALA A 116 -7.06 8.85 5.70
CA ALA A 116 -6.19 9.45 6.71
C ALA A 116 -4.77 8.88 6.64
N THR A 117 -4.64 7.56 6.49
CA THR A 117 -3.33 6.90 6.36
C THR A 117 -2.59 7.39 5.11
N THR A 118 -3.29 7.54 3.99
CA THR A 118 -2.71 8.06 2.75
C THR A 118 -2.19 9.49 2.95
N ILE A 119 -2.98 10.35 3.59
CA ILE A 119 -2.59 11.73 3.89
C ILE A 119 -1.37 11.75 4.82
N PHE A 120 -1.38 10.97 5.90
CA PHE A 120 -0.26 10.90 6.84
C PHE A 120 1.01 10.40 6.17
N ALA A 121 0.90 9.40 5.29
CA ALA A 121 2.03 8.87 4.54
C ALA A 121 2.62 9.94 3.60
N LEU A 122 1.78 10.64 2.84
CA LEU A 122 2.21 11.72 1.94
C LEU A 122 2.87 12.86 2.70
N VAL A 123 2.26 13.29 3.81
CA VAL A 123 2.84 14.35 4.66
C VAL A 123 4.18 13.90 5.24
N GLY A 124 4.27 12.67 5.74
CA GLY A 124 5.51 12.13 6.29
C GLY A 124 6.63 12.07 5.25
N LEU A 125 6.31 11.62 4.04
CA LEU A 125 7.28 11.53 2.95
C LEU A 125 7.80 12.91 2.51
N GLU A 126 6.90 13.88 2.36
CA GLU A 126 7.25 15.22 1.88
C GLU A 126 7.87 16.11 2.97
N ALA A 127 7.27 16.15 4.16
CA ALA A 127 7.71 17.03 5.23
C ALA A 127 9.14 16.73 5.68
N PHE A 128 9.49 15.47 5.81
CA PHE A 128 10.82 15.08 6.25
C PHE A 128 11.86 15.22 5.16
N ASP A 129 11.51 15.06 3.88
CA ASP A 129 12.41 15.36 2.77
C ASP A 129 12.77 16.85 2.75
N VAL A 130 11.79 17.73 2.90
CA VAL A 130 12.01 19.17 2.95
C VAL A 130 12.86 19.54 4.16
N LEU A 131 12.56 18.98 5.33
CA LEU A 131 13.28 19.28 6.57
C LEU A 131 14.76 18.85 6.48
N VAL A 132 15.01 17.63 6.03
CA VAL A 132 16.37 17.08 5.90
C VAL A 132 17.18 17.89 4.88
N ASN A 133 16.58 18.29 3.76
CA ASN A 133 17.26 19.09 2.75
C ASN A 133 17.58 20.51 3.22
N LYS A 134 16.80 21.08 4.15
CA LYS A 134 17.09 22.38 4.76
C LYS A 134 18.21 22.34 5.82
N LEU A 135 18.44 21.17 6.40
CA LEU A 135 19.48 20.98 7.42
C LEU A 135 20.85 20.63 6.85
N LYS A 136 20.94 20.37 5.55
CA LYS A 136 22.20 20.14 4.81
C LYS A 136 22.71 21.44 4.20
#